data_96002d3808041ce737343fe56d834808
#
_entry.id   96002d3808041ce737343fe56d834808
#
_cell.length_a   1.000
_cell.length_b   1.000
_cell.length_c   1.000
_cell.angle_alpha   90.00
_cell.angle_beta   90.00
_cell.angle_gamma   90.00
#
_symmetry.space_group_name_H-M   'P 1'
#
loop_
_entity.id
_entity.type
_entity.pdbx_description
1 polymer ?
#
loop_
_entity_poly.entity_id
_entity_poly.type
_entity_poly.pdbx_seq_one_letter_code
_entity_poly.pdbx_strand_id
1 'polypeptide(L)'
;MIDDARTRELRKLLQRLGIAIDNLELLDRALTHASTAAEAAGPAYNYESLEFLGDAALGLAVSHHLFEEAPDRTPGEYSRMRAGLVNRKCLARVAGELDIAPTIRLGKGEESAGGRKRAALLADCLEALIGALYLDQGWQATQNFVKRVFRTEFEREHRSDRVWDFKSRLQNHCQAERIALPRFVVVRSEGPDHQKEFEIEVWVRGEPAGRGKGSSKKEAEQNAARMALEREGIHLG
;
A
#
# COMPACT_ATOMS: atom_id res chain seq x y z
N MET A 1 -25.33 6.53 22.21
CA MET A 1 -26.44 6.20 21.26
C MET A 1 -26.35 7.14 20.06
N ILE A 2 -26.35 6.59 18.87
CA ILE A 2 -26.44 7.35 17.61
C ILE A 2 -27.91 7.71 17.34
N ASP A 3 -28.16 8.89 16.78
CA ASP A 3 -29.51 9.32 16.41
C ASP A 3 -29.98 8.68 15.09
N ASP A 4 -31.26 8.87 14.76
CA ASP A 4 -31.88 8.30 13.56
C ASP A 4 -31.28 8.84 12.27
N ALA A 5 -30.82 10.09 12.24
CA ALA A 5 -30.20 10.68 11.06
C ALA A 5 -28.84 10.02 10.80
N ARG A 6 -28.03 9.86 11.84
CA ARG A 6 -26.74 9.17 11.76
C ARG A 6 -26.89 7.69 11.41
N THR A 7 -27.88 7.03 12.00
CA THR A 7 -28.22 5.63 11.66
C THR A 7 -28.49 5.46 10.16
N ARG A 8 -29.28 6.36 9.57
CA ARG A 8 -29.57 6.33 8.12
C ARG A 8 -28.32 6.59 7.28
N GLU A 9 -27.47 7.51 7.69
CA GLU A 9 -26.22 7.83 7.02
C GLU A 9 -25.26 6.63 7.01
N LEU A 10 -25.06 5.98 8.16
CA LEU A 10 -24.19 4.81 8.29
C LEU A 10 -24.72 3.61 7.47
N ARG A 11 -26.02 3.37 7.46
CA ARG A 11 -26.61 2.33 6.62
C ARG A 11 -26.42 2.58 5.12
N LYS A 12 -26.53 3.84 4.66
CA LYS A 12 -26.22 4.20 3.28
C LYS A 12 -24.74 3.95 2.94
N LEU A 13 -23.84 4.26 3.86
CA LEU A 13 -22.42 3.95 3.71
C LEU A 13 -22.21 2.44 3.56
N LEU A 14 -22.75 1.62 4.45
CA LEU A 14 -22.63 0.14 4.38
C LEU A 14 -23.15 -0.42 3.07
N GLN A 15 -24.31 0.09 2.60
CA GLN A 15 -24.86 -0.32 1.29
C GLN A 15 -23.91 0.05 0.14
N ARG A 16 -23.33 1.26 0.13
CA ARG A 16 -22.37 1.72 -0.88
C ARG A 16 -21.08 0.90 -0.83
N LEU A 17 -20.59 0.60 0.37
CA LEU A 17 -19.40 -0.23 0.57
C LEU A 17 -19.66 -1.71 0.29
N GLY A 18 -20.93 -2.17 0.20
CA GLY A 18 -21.28 -3.56 0.00
C GLY A 18 -20.78 -4.48 1.12
N ILE A 19 -20.85 -4.01 2.36
CA ILE A 19 -20.49 -4.74 3.59
C ILE A 19 -21.63 -4.70 4.61
N ALA A 20 -21.61 -5.65 5.53
CA ALA A 20 -22.47 -5.64 6.71
C ALA A 20 -21.62 -5.31 7.93
N ILE A 21 -22.12 -4.45 8.81
CA ILE A 21 -21.66 -4.23 10.19
C ILE A 21 -22.93 -4.07 11.00
N ASP A 22 -23.18 -4.99 11.92
CA ASP A 22 -24.40 -5.03 12.72
C ASP A 22 -24.33 -4.00 13.85
N ASN A 23 -23.15 -3.83 14.44
CA ASN A 23 -22.90 -2.85 15.49
C ASN A 23 -22.63 -1.46 14.89
N LEU A 24 -23.69 -0.69 14.68
CA LEU A 24 -23.58 0.68 14.13
C LEU A 24 -22.84 1.66 15.07
N GLU A 25 -22.82 1.42 16.38
CA GLU A 25 -22.01 2.24 17.29
C GLU A 25 -20.52 2.03 17.08
N LEU A 26 -20.10 0.77 16.79
CA LEU A 26 -18.73 0.45 16.43
C LEU A 26 -18.33 1.13 15.11
N LEU A 27 -19.21 1.12 14.12
CA LEU A 27 -19.00 1.83 12.84
C LEU A 27 -18.92 3.34 13.03
N ASP A 28 -19.82 3.92 13.83
CA ASP A 28 -19.79 5.36 14.15
C ASP A 28 -18.47 5.75 14.83
N ARG A 29 -18.00 4.92 15.76
CA ARG A 29 -16.72 5.13 16.41
C ARG A 29 -15.56 5.11 15.41
N ALA A 30 -15.54 4.16 14.47
CA ALA A 30 -14.51 4.08 13.41
C ALA A 30 -14.47 5.33 12.51
N LEU A 31 -15.56 6.06 12.43
CA LEU A 31 -15.71 7.28 11.63
C LEU A 31 -15.74 8.56 12.48
N THR A 32 -15.30 8.51 13.74
CA THR A 32 -15.30 9.66 14.65
C THR A 32 -13.87 10.04 15.01
N HIS A 33 -13.44 11.23 14.57
CA HIS A 33 -12.10 11.78 14.85
C HIS A 33 -11.98 12.28 16.30
N ALA A 34 -10.77 12.20 16.86
CA ALA A 34 -10.48 12.63 18.23
C ALA A 34 -10.86 14.09 18.52
N SER A 35 -10.88 14.97 17.52
CA SER A 35 -11.29 16.36 17.69
C SER A 35 -12.75 16.55 18.16
N THR A 36 -13.60 15.55 17.97
CA THR A 36 -14.99 15.60 18.47
C THR A 36 -15.05 15.45 19.98
N ALA A 37 -14.11 14.76 20.60
CA ALA A 37 -14.04 14.54 22.04
C ALA A 37 -13.71 15.83 22.80
N ALA A 38 -12.97 16.76 22.18
CA ALA A 38 -12.69 18.08 22.74
C ALA A 38 -13.96 18.96 22.92
N GLU A 39 -15.03 18.62 22.20
CA GLU A 39 -16.31 19.32 22.24
C GLU A 39 -17.36 18.59 23.11
N ALA A 40 -17.10 17.34 23.50
CA ALA A 40 -17.99 16.53 24.34
C ALA A 40 -17.26 16.16 25.65
N ALA A 41 -17.84 16.49 26.80
CA ALA A 41 -17.35 16.04 28.10
C ALA A 41 -17.58 14.52 28.25
N GLY A 42 -16.67 13.69 27.78
CA GLY A 42 -16.76 12.22 27.87
C GLY A 42 -15.47 11.49 27.51
N PRO A 43 -15.39 10.19 27.82
CA PRO A 43 -14.22 9.39 27.42
C PRO A 43 -14.02 9.42 25.91
N ALA A 44 -12.76 9.33 25.48
CA ALA A 44 -12.36 9.42 24.08
C ALA A 44 -13.04 8.34 23.22
N TYR A 45 -14.24 8.65 22.72
CA TYR A 45 -14.97 7.84 21.75
C TYR A 45 -14.51 8.24 20.36
N ASN A 46 -13.41 7.62 19.89
CA ASN A 46 -12.81 7.95 18.60
C ASN A 46 -12.27 6.70 17.92
N TYR A 47 -11.75 6.87 16.72
CA TYR A 47 -11.29 5.80 15.86
C TYR A 47 -9.91 5.19 16.24
N GLU A 48 -9.06 5.87 17.03
CA GLU A 48 -7.63 5.54 17.20
C GLU A 48 -7.36 4.07 17.56
N SER A 49 -8.12 3.48 18.50
CA SER A 49 -7.93 2.07 18.85
C SER A 49 -8.43 1.09 17.79
N LEU A 50 -9.39 1.51 16.96
CA LEU A 50 -9.85 0.72 15.82
C LEU A 50 -8.90 0.83 14.63
N GLU A 51 -8.26 1.98 14.43
CA GLU A 51 -7.16 2.20 13.50
C GLU A 51 -6.00 1.24 13.80
N PHE A 52 -5.54 1.21 15.08
CA PHE A 52 -4.48 0.28 15.50
C PHE A 52 -4.79 -1.18 15.16
N LEU A 53 -6.01 -1.64 15.43
CA LEU A 53 -6.42 -3.00 15.09
C LEU A 53 -6.58 -3.19 13.58
N GLY A 54 -7.11 -2.18 12.91
CA GLY A 54 -7.37 -2.18 11.47
C GLY A 54 -6.08 -2.22 10.65
N ASP A 55 -5.03 -1.50 11.05
CA ASP A 55 -3.70 -1.59 10.45
C ASP A 55 -3.18 -3.04 10.48
N ALA A 56 -3.27 -3.70 11.62
CA ALA A 56 -2.85 -5.11 11.75
C ALA A 56 -3.69 -6.04 10.86
N ALA A 57 -5.01 -5.88 10.85
CA ALA A 57 -5.92 -6.69 10.03
C ALA A 57 -5.71 -6.47 8.53
N LEU A 58 -5.52 -5.21 8.11
CA LEU A 58 -5.18 -4.83 6.74
C LEU A 58 -3.83 -5.41 6.33
N GLY A 59 -2.81 -5.24 7.18
CA GLY A 59 -1.47 -5.78 6.93
C GLY A 59 -1.48 -7.30 6.73
N LEU A 60 -2.27 -8.02 7.53
CA LEU A 60 -2.48 -9.46 7.37
C LEU A 60 -3.22 -9.80 6.08
N ALA A 61 -4.31 -9.09 5.74
CA ALA A 61 -5.12 -9.34 4.55
C ALA A 61 -4.31 -9.09 3.26
N VAL A 62 -3.52 -8.02 3.23
CA VAL A 62 -2.61 -7.72 2.11
C VAL A 62 -1.51 -8.77 2.00
N SER A 63 -0.88 -9.15 3.11
CA SER A 63 0.18 -10.18 3.11
C SER A 63 -0.34 -11.54 2.62
N HIS A 64 -1.54 -11.93 3.06
CA HIS A 64 -2.20 -13.16 2.63
C HIS A 64 -2.45 -13.14 1.11
N HIS A 65 -3.02 -12.06 0.60
CA HIS A 65 -3.27 -11.91 -0.84
C HIS A 65 -1.98 -11.97 -1.67
N LEU A 66 -0.93 -11.26 -1.25
CA LEU A 66 0.37 -11.29 -1.94
C LEU A 66 0.99 -12.69 -1.96
N PHE A 67 0.84 -13.45 -0.88
CA PHE A 67 1.34 -14.82 -0.81
C PHE A 67 0.57 -15.77 -1.71
N GLU A 68 -0.76 -15.61 -1.83
CA GLU A 68 -1.60 -16.40 -2.74
C GLU A 68 -1.25 -16.14 -4.23
N GLU A 69 -1.09 -14.86 -4.60
CA GLU A 69 -0.88 -14.46 -6.00
C GLU A 69 0.56 -14.66 -6.50
N ALA A 70 1.55 -14.69 -5.61
CA ALA A 70 2.95 -14.78 -5.98
C ALA A 70 3.76 -15.61 -4.95
N PRO A 71 3.53 -16.94 -4.85
CA PRO A 71 4.07 -17.79 -3.78
C PRO A 71 5.60 -17.91 -3.75
N ASP A 72 6.27 -17.63 -4.87
CA ASP A 72 7.73 -17.81 -5.02
C ASP A 72 8.55 -16.55 -4.70
N ARG A 73 7.95 -15.55 -4.05
CA ARG A 73 8.65 -14.32 -3.66
C ARG A 73 9.46 -14.49 -2.38
N THR A 74 10.54 -13.76 -2.28
CA THR A 74 11.34 -13.70 -1.05
C THR A 74 10.63 -12.89 0.04
N PRO A 75 10.94 -13.10 1.33
CA PRO A 75 10.39 -12.30 2.43
C PRO A 75 10.63 -10.80 2.26
N GLY A 76 11.77 -10.39 1.68
CA GLY A 76 12.09 -8.99 1.41
C GLY A 76 11.19 -8.37 0.33
N GLU A 77 10.86 -9.14 -0.72
CA GLU A 77 9.92 -8.72 -1.76
C GLU A 77 8.51 -8.54 -1.20
N TYR A 78 7.99 -9.52 -0.44
CA TYR A 78 6.70 -9.38 0.22
C TYR A 78 6.63 -8.16 1.13
N SER A 79 7.68 -7.89 1.90
CA SER A 79 7.74 -6.74 2.80
C SER A 79 7.68 -5.42 2.03
N ARG A 80 8.38 -5.33 0.89
CA ARG A 80 8.38 -4.15 0.01
C ARG A 80 7.02 -3.95 -0.65
N MET A 81 6.44 -5.00 -1.25
CA MET A 81 5.12 -4.97 -1.89
C MET A 81 4.03 -4.55 -0.89
N ARG A 82 4.02 -5.17 0.29
CA ARG A 82 3.10 -4.79 1.36
C ARG A 82 3.26 -3.32 1.74
N ALA A 83 4.49 -2.83 1.95
CA ALA A 83 4.73 -1.43 2.28
C ALA A 83 4.23 -0.47 1.18
N GLY A 84 4.27 -0.88 -0.09
CA GLY A 84 3.69 -0.16 -1.22
C GLY A 84 2.17 -0.02 -1.14
N LEU A 85 1.50 -1.03 -0.60
CA LEU A 85 0.05 -1.13 -0.53
C LEU A 85 -0.56 -0.54 0.75
N VAL A 86 0.14 -0.65 1.90
CA VAL A 86 -0.39 -0.17 3.20
C VAL A 86 0.15 1.21 3.60
N ASN A 87 0.81 1.95 2.69
CA ASN A 87 1.25 3.30 3.03
C ASN A 87 0.10 4.31 2.97
N ARG A 88 0.26 5.39 3.73
CA ARG A 88 -0.73 6.47 3.85
C ARG A 88 -1.27 7.00 2.52
N LYS A 89 -0.41 7.14 1.51
CA LYS A 89 -0.81 7.64 0.18
C LYS A 89 -1.74 6.67 -0.55
N CYS A 90 -1.46 5.38 -0.46
CA CYS A 90 -2.30 4.32 -1.02
C CYS A 90 -3.65 4.27 -0.30
N LEU A 91 -3.62 4.23 1.05
CA LEU A 91 -4.83 4.16 1.87
C LEU A 91 -5.74 5.36 1.64
N ALA A 92 -5.19 6.58 1.60
CA ALA A 92 -5.96 7.79 1.33
C ALA A 92 -6.62 7.77 -0.06
N ARG A 93 -5.98 7.18 -1.06
CA ARG A 93 -6.56 7.00 -2.41
C ARG A 93 -7.73 6.03 -2.38
N VAL A 94 -7.55 4.87 -1.75
CA VAL A 94 -8.64 3.88 -1.58
C VAL A 94 -9.80 4.49 -0.80
N ALA A 95 -9.52 5.20 0.30
CA ALA A 95 -10.55 5.89 1.09
C ALA A 95 -11.32 6.94 0.25
N GLY A 96 -10.62 7.63 -0.65
CA GLY A 96 -11.22 8.58 -1.59
C GLY A 96 -12.13 7.89 -2.61
N GLU A 97 -11.70 6.75 -3.19
CA GLU A 97 -12.51 5.96 -4.12
C GLU A 97 -13.78 5.39 -3.43
N LEU A 98 -13.70 5.08 -2.15
CA LEU A 98 -14.82 4.62 -1.33
C LEU A 98 -15.74 5.77 -0.86
N ASP A 99 -15.34 7.02 -1.05
CA ASP A 99 -16.07 8.22 -0.65
C ASP A 99 -16.51 8.19 0.83
N ILE A 100 -15.59 7.79 1.72
CA ILE A 100 -15.89 7.73 3.16
C ILE A 100 -15.86 9.11 3.82
N ALA A 101 -15.15 10.08 3.23
CA ALA A 101 -14.93 11.41 3.78
C ALA A 101 -16.21 12.11 4.28
N PRO A 102 -17.34 12.14 3.54
CA PRO A 102 -18.56 12.82 4.01
C PRO A 102 -19.11 12.25 5.32
N THR A 103 -18.87 10.97 5.60
CA THR A 103 -19.41 10.28 6.78
C THR A 103 -18.53 10.40 8.03
N ILE A 104 -17.34 10.99 7.92
CA ILE A 104 -16.42 11.18 9.04
C ILE A 104 -16.93 12.34 9.92
N ARG A 105 -16.98 12.13 11.24
CA ARG A 105 -17.31 13.17 12.24
C ARG A 105 -16.03 13.87 12.67
N LEU A 106 -16.02 15.19 12.53
CA LEU A 106 -14.92 16.08 12.92
C LEU A 106 -15.43 17.14 13.89
N GLY A 107 -14.57 17.59 14.80
CA GLY A 107 -14.81 18.80 15.55
C GLY A 107 -14.74 20.03 14.63
N LYS A 108 -15.42 21.13 15.02
CA LYS A 108 -15.54 22.36 14.20
C LYS A 108 -14.19 22.94 13.80
N GLY A 109 -13.21 22.91 14.71
CA GLY A 109 -11.84 23.40 14.43
C GLY A 109 -11.15 22.59 13.35
N GLU A 110 -11.23 21.27 13.44
CA GLU A 110 -10.65 20.33 12.46
C GLU A 110 -11.33 20.44 11.10
N GLU A 111 -12.65 20.54 11.06
CA GLU A 111 -13.42 20.76 9.83
C GLU A 111 -13.03 22.06 9.15
N SER A 112 -12.95 23.18 9.91
CA SER A 112 -12.57 24.49 9.38
C SER A 112 -11.14 24.53 8.84
N ALA A 113 -10.24 23.71 9.40
CA ALA A 113 -8.86 23.54 8.94
C ALA A 113 -8.74 22.62 7.70
N GLY A 114 -9.86 22.14 7.15
CA GLY A 114 -9.89 21.26 6.00
C GLY A 114 -9.46 19.82 6.29
N GLY A 115 -9.56 19.38 7.54
CA GLY A 115 -9.15 18.07 8.02
C GLY A 115 -9.73 16.91 7.20
N ARG A 116 -11.01 17.04 6.78
CA ARG A 116 -11.73 16.05 5.97
C ARG A 116 -11.01 15.65 4.66
N LYS A 117 -10.16 16.51 4.13
CA LYS A 117 -9.38 16.28 2.89
C LYS A 117 -7.96 15.81 3.16
N ARG A 118 -7.54 15.72 4.43
CA ARG A 118 -6.19 15.29 4.76
C ARG A 118 -6.01 13.80 4.51
N ALA A 119 -4.95 13.46 3.77
CA ALA A 119 -4.62 12.07 3.45
C ALA A 119 -4.41 11.21 4.71
N ALA A 120 -3.85 11.77 5.78
CA ALA A 120 -3.68 11.06 7.04
C ALA A 120 -5.04 10.64 7.61
N LEU A 121 -5.96 11.59 7.79
CA LEU A 121 -7.29 11.31 8.32
C LEU A 121 -8.05 10.24 7.52
N LEU A 122 -7.97 10.32 6.20
CA LEU A 122 -8.65 9.35 5.32
C LEU A 122 -8.06 7.96 5.46
N ALA A 123 -6.74 7.85 5.57
CA ALA A 123 -6.04 6.59 5.79
C ALA A 123 -6.43 5.97 7.14
N ASP A 124 -6.32 6.76 8.22
CA ASP A 124 -6.62 6.34 9.59
C ASP A 124 -8.09 5.88 9.73
N CYS A 125 -9.04 6.61 9.11
CA CYS A 125 -10.45 6.21 9.09
C CYS A 125 -10.72 4.94 8.26
N LEU A 126 -9.98 4.71 7.18
CA LEU A 126 -10.07 3.45 6.41
C LEU A 126 -9.59 2.27 7.24
N GLU A 127 -8.45 2.41 7.93
CA GLU A 127 -7.96 1.39 8.84
C GLU A 127 -8.95 1.13 9.97
N ALA A 128 -9.48 2.18 10.61
CA ALA A 128 -10.49 2.03 11.65
C ALA A 128 -11.78 1.34 11.16
N LEU A 129 -12.23 1.62 9.95
CA LEU A 129 -13.35 0.93 9.31
C LEU A 129 -13.07 -0.57 9.13
N ILE A 130 -11.85 -0.90 8.69
CA ILE A 130 -11.39 -2.29 8.56
C ILE A 130 -11.34 -2.97 9.94
N GLY A 131 -10.87 -2.27 10.96
CA GLY A 131 -10.86 -2.74 12.35
C GLY A 131 -12.27 -3.02 12.89
N ALA A 132 -13.22 -2.12 12.60
CA ALA A 132 -14.63 -2.29 12.96
C ALA A 132 -15.26 -3.50 12.25
N LEU A 133 -15.00 -3.64 10.94
CA LEU A 133 -15.47 -4.79 10.17
C LEU A 133 -14.90 -6.10 10.71
N TYR A 134 -13.62 -6.11 11.06
CA TYR A 134 -12.96 -7.29 11.64
C TYR A 134 -13.59 -7.70 12.97
N LEU A 135 -13.86 -6.76 13.86
CA LEU A 135 -14.47 -7.06 15.17
C LEU A 135 -15.90 -7.54 15.04
N ASP A 136 -16.65 -6.99 14.10
CA ASP A 136 -18.09 -7.27 13.96
C ASP A 136 -18.36 -8.53 13.11
N GLN A 137 -17.65 -8.71 11.99
CA GLN A 137 -17.91 -9.76 10.99
C GLN A 137 -16.76 -10.77 10.82
N GLY A 138 -15.65 -10.57 11.53
CA GLY A 138 -14.52 -11.48 11.54
C GLY A 138 -13.63 -11.43 10.29
N TRP A 139 -12.69 -12.38 10.26
CA TRP A 139 -11.60 -12.40 9.29
C TRP A 139 -12.05 -12.50 7.84
N GLN A 140 -12.98 -13.43 7.54
CA GLN A 140 -13.36 -13.71 6.16
C GLN A 140 -14.02 -12.50 5.48
N ALA A 141 -14.87 -11.78 6.21
CA ALA A 141 -15.50 -10.56 5.70
C ALA A 141 -14.47 -9.46 5.45
N THR A 142 -13.52 -9.31 6.37
CA THR A 142 -12.42 -8.34 6.26
C THR A 142 -11.52 -8.64 5.07
N GLN A 143 -11.08 -9.87 4.91
CA GLN A 143 -10.24 -10.30 3.79
C GLN A 143 -10.94 -10.05 2.44
N ASN A 144 -12.20 -10.42 2.31
CA ASN A 144 -12.99 -10.20 1.10
C ASN A 144 -13.15 -8.70 0.79
N PHE A 145 -13.40 -7.89 1.81
CA PHE A 145 -13.49 -6.45 1.65
C PHE A 145 -12.16 -5.86 1.16
N VAL A 146 -11.05 -6.14 1.84
CA VAL A 146 -9.73 -5.67 1.45
C VAL A 146 -9.37 -6.13 0.02
N LYS A 147 -9.53 -7.41 -0.30
CA LYS A 147 -9.27 -7.94 -1.65
C LYS A 147 -10.05 -7.17 -2.73
N ARG A 148 -11.29 -6.82 -2.46
CA ARG A 148 -12.15 -6.09 -3.40
C ARG A 148 -11.75 -4.63 -3.56
N VAL A 149 -11.56 -3.90 -2.45
CA VAL A 149 -11.32 -2.45 -2.51
C VAL A 149 -9.88 -2.10 -2.90
N PHE A 150 -8.94 -3.00 -2.65
CA PHE A 150 -7.54 -2.85 -3.06
C PHE A 150 -7.22 -3.46 -4.45
N ARG A 151 -8.21 -4.00 -5.17
CA ARG A 151 -7.96 -4.66 -6.46
C ARG A 151 -7.12 -3.83 -7.42
N THR A 152 -7.47 -2.57 -7.62
CA THR A 152 -6.73 -1.66 -8.52
C THR A 152 -5.30 -1.43 -8.03
N GLU A 153 -5.11 -1.35 -6.71
CA GLU A 153 -3.79 -1.15 -6.11
C GLU A 153 -2.92 -2.39 -6.23
N PHE A 154 -3.49 -3.58 -6.04
CA PHE A 154 -2.81 -4.84 -6.30
C PHE A 154 -2.35 -4.96 -7.77
N GLU A 155 -3.21 -4.60 -8.73
CA GLU A 155 -2.86 -4.58 -10.14
C GLU A 155 -1.76 -3.55 -10.47
N ARG A 156 -1.76 -2.39 -9.80
CA ARG A 156 -0.70 -1.38 -9.94
C ARG A 156 0.63 -1.88 -9.38
N GLU A 157 0.60 -2.49 -8.20
CA GLU A 157 1.80 -3.06 -7.57
C GLU A 157 2.38 -4.19 -8.42
N HIS A 158 1.55 -5.09 -8.92
CA HIS A 158 1.97 -6.17 -9.84
C HIS A 158 2.65 -5.62 -11.09
N ARG A 159 2.13 -4.56 -11.68
CA ARG A 159 2.75 -3.91 -12.86
C ARG A 159 4.07 -3.24 -12.50
N SER A 160 4.12 -2.56 -11.37
CA SER A 160 5.34 -1.92 -10.86
C SER A 160 6.44 -2.94 -10.58
N ASP A 161 6.09 -4.06 -9.96
CA ASP A 161 7.04 -5.11 -9.58
C ASP A 161 7.63 -5.82 -10.82
N ARG A 162 6.82 -6.11 -11.84
CA ARG A 162 7.31 -6.70 -13.11
C ARG A 162 8.31 -5.82 -13.84
N VAL A 163 8.17 -4.51 -13.74
CA VAL A 163 9.04 -3.54 -14.44
C VAL A 163 10.35 -3.27 -13.69
N TRP A 164 10.43 -3.56 -12.36
CA TRP A 164 11.50 -3.01 -11.52
C TRP A 164 12.27 -4.01 -10.68
N ASP A 165 12.19 -5.32 -10.91
CA ASP A 165 12.85 -6.30 -10.04
C ASP A 165 13.99 -7.11 -10.68
N PHE A 166 14.48 -6.69 -11.82
CA PHE A 166 15.58 -7.37 -12.50
C PHE A 166 16.86 -7.41 -11.67
N LYS A 167 17.13 -6.34 -10.88
CA LYS A 167 18.30 -6.26 -10.02
C LYS A 167 18.28 -7.33 -8.92
N SER A 168 17.16 -7.48 -8.22
CA SER A 168 17.00 -8.52 -7.18
C SER A 168 17.02 -9.91 -7.79
N ARG A 169 16.38 -10.12 -8.94
CA ARG A 169 16.42 -11.41 -9.67
C ARG A 169 17.85 -11.79 -10.05
N LEU A 170 18.66 -10.84 -10.55
CA LEU A 170 20.05 -11.09 -10.86
C LEU A 170 20.88 -11.40 -9.61
N GLN A 171 20.63 -10.70 -8.51
CA GLN A 171 21.28 -10.98 -7.21
C GLN A 171 20.93 -12.37 -6.70
N ASN A 172 19.64 -12.75 -6.73
CA ASN A 172 19.17 -14.07 -6.32
C ASN A 172 19.76 -15.17 -7.19
N HIS A 173 19.84 -14.95 -8.51
CA HIS A 173 20.51 -15.88 -9.42
C HIS A 173 21.99 -16.07 -9.05
N CYS A 174 22.73 -14.98 -8.83
CA CYS A 174 24.12 -15.06 -8.41
C CYS A 174 24.29 -15.82 -7.08
N GLN A 175 23.37 -15.62 -6.13
CA GLN A 175 23.36 -16.34 -4.85
C GLN A 175 23.06 -17.84 -5.02
N ALA A 176 22.08 -18.20 -5.85
CA ALA A 176 21.73 -19.58 -6.15
C ALA A 176 22.90 -20.33 -6.82
N GLU A 177 23.59 -19.67 -7.75
CA GLU A 177 24.79 -20.21 -8.43
C GLU A 177 26.04 -20.12 -7.56
N ARG A 178 25.97 -19.60 -6.33
CA ARG A 178 27.11 -19.41 -5.40
C ARG A 178 28.26 -18.59 -5.99
N ILE A 179 27.93 -17.61 -6.81
CA ILE A 179 28.89 -16.64 -7.36
C ILE A 179 28.78 -15.28 -6.67
N ALA A 180 29.81 -14.44 -6.83
CA ALA A 180 29.83 -13.11 -6.25
C ALA A 180 28.62 -12.27 -6.71
N LEU A 181 28.08 -11.44 -5.80
CA LEU A 181 27.00 -10.54 -6.14
C LEU A 181 27.35 -9.61 -7.31
N PRO A 182 26.38 -9.24 -8.16
CA PRO A 182 26.62 -8.40 -9.31
C PRO A 182 27.05 -6.99 -8.85
N ARG A 183 28.03 -6.42 -9.55
CA ARG A 183 28.54 -5.08 -9.31
C ARG A 183 28.00 -4.12 -10.37
N PHE A 184 27.38 -3.02 -9.94
CA PHE A 184 26.84 -1.98 -10.82
C PHE A 184 27.78 -0.78 -10.84
N VAL A 185 28.14 -0.32 -12.03
CA VAL A 185 29.08 0.79 -12.24
C VAL A 185 28.44 1.83 -13.14
N VAL A 186 28.40 3.08 -12.69
CA VAL A 186 27.95 4.21 -13.52
C VAL A 186 29.03 4.49 -14.55
N VAL A 187 28.75 4.27 -15.83
CA VAL A 187 29.69 4.53 -16.95
C VAL A 187 29.48 5.91 -17.57
N ARG A 188 28.25 6.45 -17.47
CA ARG A 188 27.91 7.77 -17.99
C ARG A 188 26.81 8.42 -17.19
N SER A 189 26.90 9.75 -17.00
CA SER A 189 25.85 10.55 -16.38
C SER A 189 25.85 11.91 -17.06
N GLU A 190 24.83 12.19 -17.86
CA GLU A 190 24.74 13.39 -18.70
C GLU A 190 23.39 14.06 -18.64
N GLY A 191 23.33 15.33 -19.07
CA GLY A 191 22.13 16.16 -19.10
C GLY A 191 21.96 17.07 -17.87
N PRO A 192 21.08 18.08 -17.97
CA PRO A 192 20.74 18.97 -16.87
C PRO A 192 19.98 18.20 -15.79
N ASP A 193 20.00 18.70 -14.54
CA ASP A 193 19.45 17.98 -13.37
C ASP A 193 18.00 17.51 -13.52
N HIS A 194 17.18 18.21 -14.30
CA HIS A 194 15.78 17.87 -14.59
C HIS A 194 15.57 16.90 -15.76
N GLN A 195 16.65 16.58 -16.52
CA GLN A 195 16.66 15.65 -17.65
C GLN A 195 17.94 14.82 -17.67
N LYS A 196 18.41 14.42 -16.50
CA LYS A 196 19.64 13.64 -16.34
C LYS A 196 19.42 12.22 -16.84
N GLU A 197 20.33 11.74 -17.71
CA GLU A 197 20.37 10.39 -18.19
C GLU A 197 21.57 9.66 -17.58
N PHE A 198 21.32 8.46 -17.04
CA PHE A 198 22.33 7.60 -16.45
C PHE A 198 22.54 6.37 -17.33
N GLU A 199 23.78 5.98 -17.52
CA GLU A 199 24.15 4.71 -18.12
C GLU A 199 24.97 3.90 -17.11
N ILE A 200 24.49 2.67 -16.83
CA ILE A 200 25.08 1.78 -15.84
C ILE A 200 25.42 0.44 -16.51
N GLU A 201 26.58 -0.07 -16.18
CA GLU A 201 27.05 -1.39 -16.57
C GLU A 201 27.04 -2.32 -15.35
N VAL A 202 26.50 -3.53 -15.53
CA VAL A 202 26.53 -4.57 -14.50
C VAL A 202 27.58 -5.62 -14.84
N TRP A 203 28.34 -6.00 -13.82
CA TRP A 203 29.41 -6.98 -13.90
C TRP A 203 29.02 -8.22 -13.10
N VAL A 204 29.13 -9.39 -13.73
CA VAL A 204 28.88 -10.70 -13.12
C VAL A 204 30.12 -11.56 -13.38
N ARG A 205 30.59 -12.27 -12.36
CA ARG A 205 31.83 -13.09 -12.45
C ARG A 205 33.07 -12.30 -12.87
N GLY A 206 33.10 -11.00 -12.67
CA GLY A 206 34.22 -10.14 -13.08
C GLY A 206 34.19 -9.69 -14.53
N GLU A 207 33.14 -10.03 -15.29
CA GLU A 207 32.95 -9.65 -16.69
C GLU A 207 31.73 -8.75 -16.88
N PRO A 208 31.71 -7.84 -17.88
CA PRO A 208 30.54 -7.04 -18.23
C PRO A 208 29.40 -7.95 -18.70
N ALA A 209 28.27 -7.97 -17.98
CA ALA A 209 27.14 -8.83 -18.27
C ALA A 209 25.96 -8.09 -18.93
N GLY A 210 25.80 -6.78 -18.67
CA GLY A 210 24.73 -5.98 -19.26
C GLY A 210 24.94 -4.50 -19.08
N ARG A 211 24.27 -3.67 -19.90
CA ARG A 211 24.33 -2.21 -19.84
C ARG A 211 22.92 -1.63 -19.95
N GLY A 212 22.57 -0.70 -19.09
CA GLY A 212 21.24 -0.08 -19.04
C GLY A 212 21.30 1.42 -18.97
N LYS A 213 20.34 2.08 -19.61
CA LYS A 213 20.11 3.53 -19.54
C LYS A 213 18.81 3.82 -18.80
N GLY A 214 18.71 5.00 -18.16
CA GLY A 214 17.50 5.45 -17.51
C GLY A 214 17.60 6.89 -17.05
N SER A 215 16.44 7.46 -16.75
CA SER A 215 16.30 8.82 -16.21
C SER A 215 16.72 8.91 -14.73
N SER A 216 16.94 7.78 -14.10
CA SER A 216 17.50 7.67 -12.75
C SER A 216 18.50 6.53 -12.66
N LYS A 217 19.43 6.60 -11.67
CA LYS A 217 20.38 5.49 -11.43
C LYS A 217 19.65 4.17 -11.20
N LYS A 218 18.53 4.18 -10.46
CA LYS A 218 17.71 3.00 -10.19
C LYS A 218 17.16 2.39 -11.48
N GLU A 219 16.66 3.19 -12.39
CA GLU A 219 16.15 2.72 -13.69
C GLU A 219 17.26 2.14 -14.56
N ALA A 220 18.39 2.82 -14.64
CA ALA A 220 19.54 2.34 -15.40
C ALA A 220 20.10 1.02 -14.83
N GLU A 221 20.16 0.85 -13.50
CA GLU A 221 20.54 -0.41 -12.84
C GLU A 221 19.57 -1.55 -13.18
N GLN A 222 18.27 -1.30 -13.18
CA GLN A 222 17.27 -2.31 -13.53
C GLN A 222 17.39 -2.75 -15.00
N ASN A 223 17.57 -1.79 -15.91
CA ASN A 223 17.75 -2.08 -17.32
C ASN A 223 19.07 -2.86 -17.59
N ALA A 224 20.15 -2.53 -16.87
CA ALA A 224 21.40 -3.28 -16.95
C ALA A 224 21.24 -4.72 -16.44
N ALA A 225 20.56 -4.89 -15.30
CA ALA A 225 20.27 -6.21 -14.74
C ALA A 225 19.37 -7.05 -15.66
N ARG A 226 18.38 -6.43 -16.32
CA ARG A 226 17.52 -7.11 -17.30
C ARG A 226 18.36 -7.69 -18.44
N MET A 227 19.23 -6.89 -19.04
CA MET A 227 20.12 -7.37 -20.11
C MET A 227 21.04 -8.50 -19.66
N ALA A 228 21.55 -8.44 -18.43
CA ALA A 228 22.37 -9.52 -17.88
C ALA A 228 21.58 -10.83 -17.73
N LEU A 229 20.34 -10.76 -17.20
CA LEU A 229 19.46 -11.93 -17.08
C LEU A 229 19.10 -12.54 -18.45
N GLU A 230 18.78 -11.69 -19.44
CA GLU A 230 18.51 -12.13 -20.81
C GLU A 230 19.72 -12.85 -21.42
N ARG A 231 20.94 -12.34 -21.19
CA ARG A 231 22.20 -12.96 -21.67
C ARG A 231 22.48 -14.30 -21.01
N GLU A 232 22.11 -14.46 -19.74
CA GLU A 232 22.22 -15.75 -19.02
C GLU A 232 21.08 -16.73 -19.40
N GLY A 233 20.19 -16.37 -20.32
CA GLY A 233 19.07 -17.23 -20.76
C GLY A 233 17.94 -17.36 -19.76
N ILE A 234 17.87 -16.46 -18.78
CA ILE A 234 16.84 -16.47 -17.74
C ILE A 234 15.58 -15.80 -18.29
N HIS A 235 14.53 -16.57 -18.48
CA HIS A 235 13.24 -16.05 -18.94
C HIS A 235 12.69 -14.99 -17.99
N LEU A 236 12.40 -13.82 -18.54
CA LEU A 236 11.90 -12.66 -17.79
C LEU A 236 10.37 -12.63 -17.63
N GLY A 237 9.68 -13.73 -17.98
CA GLY A 237 8.27 -14.06 -17.86
C GLY A 237 7.26 -12.91 -17.85
#